data_f8062557e3e129d9cf273c775830582c
#
_entry.id   f8062557e3e129d9cf273c775830582c
#
_cell.length_a   1.000
_cell.length_b   1.000
_cell.length_c   1.000
_cell.angle_alpha   90.00
_cell.angle_beta   90.00
_cell.angle_gamma   90.00
#
_symmetry.space_group_name_H-M   'P 1'
#
loop_
_entity.id
_entity.type
_entity.pdbx_description
1 polymer ?
#
loop_
_entity_poly.entity_id
_entity_poly.type
_entity_poly.pdbx_seq_one_letter_code
_entity_poly.pdbx_strand_id
1 'polypeptide(L)'
;MYLPKGGYKLNSLNKEEIMVSSFALDLFKDPFFIGFNRELDRLSNIHREATRQSYPPYDVVKLDEDTYKLSLALAGFSKDEVEVSVDNGSLVIKGEKTEEDTTNVLHKGIATRKFTRTFALGEYMEVDRAEMADGILSVFVERNIPE
;
A
#
# COMPACT_ATOMS: atom_id res chain seq x y z
N MET A 1 8.29 7.38 1.62
CA MET A 1 9.32 6.94 0.66
C MET A 1 9.23 7.78 -0.60
N TYR A 2 10.34 8.26 -1.05
CA TYR A 2 10.41 9.20 -2.15
C TYR A 2 10.86 8.51 -3.43
N LEU A 3 10.06 8.60 -4.49
CA LEU A 3 10.50 8.27 -5.84
C LEU A 3 11.08 9.54 -6.46
N PRO A 4 12.37 9.56 -6.85
CA PRO A 4 12.97 10.77 -7.39
C PRO A 4 12.21 11.24 -8.63
N LYS A 5 11.86 12.52 -8.64
CA LYS A 5 11.20 13.10 -9.80
C LYS A 5 12.10 13.02 -11.03
N GLY A 6 11.60 12.44 -12.09
CA GLY A 6 12.27 12.38 -13.37
C GLY A 6 13.55 11.56 -13.42
N GLY A 7 13.87 10.90 -12.33
CA GLY A 7 15.13 10.19 -12.25
C GLY A 7 15.10 8.80 -12.86
N TYR A 8 14.13 8.02 -12.48
CA TYR A 8 14.14 6.63 -12.88
C TYR A 8 12.83 6.21 -13.51
N LYS A 9 12.88 5.90 -14.77
CA LYS A 9 11.91 4.99 -15.32
C LYS A 9 12.30 3.62 -14.79
N LEU A 10 11.53 3.09 -13.86
CA LEU A 10 11.83 1.79 -13.24
C LEU A 10 12.00 0.68 -14.28
N ASN A 11 11.37 0.84 -15.44
CA ASN A 11 11.54 -0.08 -16.56
C ASN A 11 12.88 0.05 -17.28
N SER A 12 13.68 1.07 -17.00
CA SER A 12 15.02 1.23 -17.58
C SER A 12 16.13 0.79 -16.64
N LEU A 13 15.81 0.48 -15.39
CA LEU A 13 16.78 -0.03 -14.43
C LEU A 13 17.10 -1.49 -14.75
N ASN A 14 18.39 -1.83 -14.72
CA ASN A 14 18.79 -3.23 -14.83
C ASN A 14 18.61 -3.92 -13.47
N LYS A 15 18.65 -5.25 -13.49
CA LYS A 15 18.48 -6.05 -12.26
C LYS A 15 19.53 -5.76 -11.21
N GLU A 16 20.76 -5.49 -11.63
CA GLU A 16 21.85 -5.21 -10.71
C GLU A 16 21.67 -3.89 -9.98
N GLU A 17 21.22 -2.87 -10.70
CA GLU A 17 20.92 -1.58 -10.09
C GLU A 17 19.80 -1.69 -9.06
N ILE A 18 18.74 -2.44 -9.38
CA ILE A 18 17.65 -2.69 -8.45
C ILE A 18 18.14 -3.47 -7.23
N MET A 19 18.97 -4.48 -7.43
CA MET A 19 19.48 -5.34 -6.35
C MET A 19 20.45 -4.61 -5.41
N VAL A 20 21.23 -3.69 -5.92
CA VAL A 20 22.25 -2.96 -5.13
C VAL A 20 21.67 -1.77 -4.39
N SER A 21 20.57 -1.20 -4.89
CA SER A 21 19.97 -0.02 -4.27
C SER A 21 19.19 -0.40 -3.01
N SER A 22 19.61 0.10 -1.85
CA SER A 22 18.85 -0.05 -0.62
C SER A 22 17.46 0.59 -0.72
N PHE A 23 17.36 1.65 -1.49
CA PHE A 23 16.09 2.31 -1.79
C PHE A 23 15.13 1.37 -2.55
N ALA A 24 15.64 0.67 -3.57
CA ALA A 24 14.84 -0.29 -4.32
C ALA A 24 14.42 -1.47 -3.42
N LEU A 25 15.28 -1.93 -2.52
CA LEU A 25 14.93 -2.98 -1.56
C LEU A 25 13.83 -2.53 -0.61
N ASP A 26 13.84 -1.27 -0.19
CA ASP A 26 12.78 -0.73 0.65
C ASP A 26 11.45 -0.61 -0.09
N LEU A 27 11.47 -0.31 -1.38
CA LEU A 27 10.26 -0.34 -2.21
C LEU A 27 9.65 -1.73 -2.28
N PHE A 28 10.48 -2.77 -2.34
CA PHE A 28 10.01 -4.15 -2.43
C PHE A 28 9.52 -4.74 -1.10
N LYS A 29 9.72 -4.07 0.02
CA LYS A 29 9.13 -4.48 1.29
C LYS A 29 7.61 -4.35 1.28
N ASP A 30 7.09 -3.34 0.59
CA ASP A 30 5.67 -3.20 0.33
C ASP A 30 5.42 -3.63 -1.12
N PRO A 31 4.75 -4.77 -1.33
CA PRO A 31 4.85 -5.52 -2.57
C PRO A 31 4.08 -4.94 -3.74
N PHE A 32 3.39 -3.83 -3.60
CA PHE A 32 2.62 -3.29 -4.70
C PHE A 32 3.03 -1.90 -5.11
N PHE A 33 3.22 -1.76 -6.42
CA PHE A 33 3.37 -0.50 -7.12
C PHE A 33 2.09 -0.28 -7.93
N ILE A 34 1.16 0.49 -7.39
CA ILE A 34 -0.15 0.68 -8.01
C ILE A 34 -0.01 1.49 -9.29
N GLY A 35 -0.40 0.89 -10.42
CA GLY A 35 -0.37 1.55 -11.72
C GLY A 35 0.95 1.41 -12.50
N PHE A 36 1.89 0.60 -12.04
CA PHE A 36 3.13 0.31 -12.76
C PHE A 36 2.92 -0.79 -13.81
N ASN A 37 3.93 -0.99 -14.68
CA ASN A 37 3.86 -1.91 -15.79
C ASN A 37 4.01 -3.39 -15.36
N ARG A 38 3.83 -4.31 -16.32
CA ARG A 38 3.79 -5.76 -16.08
C ARG A 38 5.10 -6.35 -15.52
N GLU A 39 6.24 -5.79 -15.89
CA GLU A 39 7.54 -6.28 -15.42
C GLU A 39 7.68 -6.07 -13.92
N LEU A 40 7.26 -4.90 -13.45
CA LEU A 40 7.23 -4.61 -12.01
C LEU A 40 6.19 -5.42 -11.27
N ASP A 41 5.03 -5.66 -11.90
CA ASP A 41 4.00 -6.52 -11.31
C ASP A 41 4.53 -7.93 -11.05
N ARG A 42 5.33 -8.46 -11.97
CA ARG A 42 5.95 -9.78 -11.80
C ARG A 42 6.91 -9.81 -10.61
N LEU A 43 7.77 -8.80 -10.46
CA LEU A 43 8.67 -8.69 -9.32
C LEU A 43 7.91 -8.49 -8.01
N SER A 44 6.87 -7.68 -8.03
CA SER A 44 6.01 -7.44 -6.87
C SER A 44 5.33 -8.72 -6.40
N ASN A 45 4.93 -9.60 -7.32
CA ASN A 45 4.32 -10.88 -6.96
C ASN A 45 5.28 -11.77 -6.19
N ILE A 46 6.57 -11.79 -6.55
CA ILE A 46 7.60 -12.55 -5.84
C ILE A 46 7.76 -12.01 -4.41
N HIS A 47 7.86 -10.71 -4.26
CA HIS A 47 7.98 -10.09 -2.95
C HIS A 47 6.73 -10.21 -2.10
N ARG A 48 5.56 -10.19 -2.74
CA ARG A 48 4.29 -10.38 -2.06
C ARG A 48 4.19 -11.74 -1.38
N GLU A 49 4.69 -12.78 -2.01
CA GLU A 49 4.76 -14.10 -1.38
C GLU A 49 5.57 -14.06 -0.07
N ALA A 50 6.66 -13.33 -0.05
CA ALA A 50 7.52 -13.21 1.12
C ALA A 50 6.92 -12.32 2.21
N THR A 51 6.07 -11.36 1.86
CA THR A 51 5.54 -10.35 2.79
C THR A 51 4.05 -10.50 3.09
N ARG A 52 3.39 -11.54 2.59
CA ARG A 52 1.95 -11.73 2.75
C ARG A 52 1.47 -11.83 4.20
N GLN A 53 2.38 -12.04 5.14
CA GLN A 53 2.08 -12.06 6.58
C GLN A 53 2.23 -10.70 7.26
N SER A 54 2.59 -9.66 6.51
CA SER A 54 2.70 -8.32 7.07
C SER A 54 1.32 -7.75 7.42
N TYR A 55 1.29 -6.94 8.45
CA TYR A 55 0.06 -6.35 8.97
C TYR A 55 -0.10 -4.92 8.49
N PRO A 56 -1.31 -4.46 8.13
CA PRO A 56 -2.53 -5.25 7.98
C PRO A 56 -2.59 -5.99 6.63
N PRO A 57 -3.35 -7.09 6.55
CA PRO A 57 -3.59 -7.77 5.28
C PRO A 57 -4.29 -6.84 4.28
N TYR A 58 -3.96 -6.96 3.02
CA TYR A 58 -4.56 -6.12 2.00
C TYR A 58 -4.70 -6.84 0.66
N ASP A 59 -5.62 -6.34 -0.16
CA ASP A 59 -5.82 -6.75 -1.54
C ASP A 59 -5.68 -5.55 -2.45
N VAL A 60 -5.14 -5.74 -3.65
CA VAL A 60 -5.19 -4.75 -4.72
C VAL A 60 -5.93 -5.37 -5.90
N VAL A 61 -7.00 -4.71 -6.33
CA VAL A 61 -7.84 -5.17 -7.43
C VAL A 61 -7.84 -4.12 -8.53
N LYS A 62 -7.59 -4.55 -9.75
CA LYS A 62 -7.77 -3.71 -10.93
C LYS A 62 -9.23 -3.76 -11.35
N LEU A 63 -9.94 -2.66 -11.24
CA LEU A 63 -11.37 -2.59 -11.57
C LEU A 63 -11.59 -2.40 -13.08
N ASP A 64 -10.77 -1.57 -13.70
CA ASP A 64 -10.73 -1.36 -15.14
C ASP A 64 -9.33 -0.89 -15.54
N GLU A 65 -9.14 -0.43 -16.77
CA GLU A 65 -7.80 -0.04 -17.26
C GLU A 65 -7.15 1.07 -16.45
N ASP A 66 -7.95 1.95 -15.87
CA ASP A 66 -7.45 3.13 -15.19
C ASP A 66 -7.81 3.21 -13.70
N THR A 67 -8.53 2.23 -13.17
CA THR A 67 -9.03 2.27 -11.79
C THR A 67 -8.62 1.05 -11.00
N TYR A 68 -8.09 1.30 -9.80
CA TYR A 68 -7.66 0.26 -8.86
C TYR A 68 -8.37 0.45 -7.53
N LYS A 69 -8.58 -0.64 -6.83
CA LYS A 69 -9.08 -0.63 -5.46
C LYS A 69 -8.09 -1.34 -4.55
N LEU A 70 -7.62 -0.62 -3.54
CA LEU A 70 -6.81 -1.17 -2.45
C LEU A 70 -7.74 -1.39 -1.27
N SER A 71 -7.72 -2.59 -0.70
CA SER A 71 -8.54 -2.94 0.46
C SER A 71 -7.65 -3.42 1.59
N LEU A 72 -7.80 -2.83 2.78
CA LEU A 72 -7.08 -3.25 3.98
C LEU A 72 -8.07 -3.81 5.01
N ALA A 73 -7.72 -4.94 5.59
CA ALA A 73 -8.52 -5.54 6.67
C ALA A 73 -8.18 -4.85 7.98
N LEU A 74 -9.09 -4.00 8.45
CA LEU A 74 -8.91 -3.17 9.64
C LEU A 74 -10.01 -3.43 10.69
N ALA A 75 -10.25 -4.70 10.99
CA ALA A 75 -11.21 -5.08 12.01
C ALA A 75 -10.86 -4.45 13.35
N GLY A 76 -11.83 -3.79 13.97
CA GLY A 76 -11.63 -3.14 15.26
C GLY A 76 -11.17 -1.69 15.20
N PHE A 77 -10.78 -1.18 14.03
CA PHE A 77 -10.46 0.24 13.88
C PHE A 77 -11.71 1.04 13.55
N SER A 78 -11.85 2.20 14.16
CA SER A 78 -12.85 3.19 13.78
C SER A 78 -12.27 4.11 12.69
N LYS A 79 -13.16 4.83 12.02
CA LYS A 79 -12.78 5.82 11.00
C LYS A 79 -11.77 6.85 11.51
N ASP A 80 -11.93 7.28 12.77
CA ASP A 80 -11.10 8.32 13.37
C ASP A 80 -9.71 7.82 13.74
N GLU A 81 -9.51 6.51 13.74
CA GLU A 81 -8.23 5.88 14.06
C GLU A 81 -7.38 5.58 12.84
N VAL A 82 -7.88 5.89 11.64
CA VAL A 82 -7.21 5.61 10.38
C VAL A 82 -7.04 6.90 9.57
N GLU A 83 -5.83 7.11 9.07
CA GLU A 83 -5.50 8.25 8.22
C GLU A 83 -5.02 7.77 6.86
N VAL A 84 -5.56 8.35 5.81
CA VAL A 84 -5.15 8.10 4.42
C VAL A 84 -4.61 9.40 3.85
N SER A 85 -3.40 9.37 3.34
CA SER A 85 -2.76 10.55 2.76
C SER A 85 -1.92 10.20 1.54
N VAL A 86 -1.61 11.20 0.73
CA VAL A 86 -0.69 11.06 -0.40
C VAL A 86 0.48 12.01 -0.17
N ASP A 87 1.67 11.46 -0.21
CA ASP A 87 2.91 12.21 -0.01
C ASP A 87 3.94 11.82 -1.06
N ASN A 88 4.34 12.79 -1.87
CA ASN A 88 5.38 12.62 -2.89
C ASN A 88 5.18 11.38 -3.79
N GLY A 89 3.98 11.21 -4.31
CA GLY A 89 3.67 10.08 -5.19
C GLY A 89 3.53 8.74 -4.47
N SER A 90 3.35 8.77 -3.16
CA SER A 90 3.10 7.58 -2.35
C SER A 90 1.79 7.71 -1.61
N LEU A 91 1.03 6.64 -1.61
CA LEU A 91 -0.17 6.50 -0.78
C LEU A 91 0.27 5.98 0.59
N VAL A 92 -0.02 6.75 1.63
CA VAL A 92 0.36 6.40 3.01
C VAL A 92 -0.91 6.17 3.83
N ILE A 93 -0.99 5.02 4.46
CA ILE A 93 -2.11 4.64 5.32
C ILE A 93 -1.57 4.36 6.72
N LYS A 94 -2.06 5.10 7.70
CA LYS A 94 -1.68 4.96 9.10
C LYS A 94 -2.88 4.59 9.93
N GLY A 95 -2.68 3.70 10.88
CA GLY A 95 -3.69 3.35 11.85
C GLY A 95 -3.08 3.32 13.25
N GLU A 96 -3.81 3.87 14.19
CA GLU A 96 -3.43 3.85 15.60
C GLU A 96 -4.68 3.65 16.44
N LYS A 97 -4.70 2.55 17.16
CA LYS A 97 -5.82 2.21 18.02
C LYS A 97 -5.62 2.82 19.41
N THR A 98 -6.70 3.37 19.94
CA THR A 98 -6.74 3.75 21.35
C THR A 98 -6.52 2.50 22.20
N GLU A 99 -5.82 2.62 23.31
CA GLU A 99 -5.51 1.48 24.19
C GLU A 99 -6.75 0.70 24.57
N GLU A 100 -6.67 -0.61 24.44
CA GLU A 100 -7.71 -1.53 24.85
C GLU A 100 -7.38 -2.11 26.22
N ASP A 101 -8.41 -2.26 27.05
CA ASP A 101 -8.27 -3.01 28.30
C ASP A 101 -8.12 -4.50 27.97
N THR A 102 -6.96 -5.06 28.26
CA THR A 102 -6.67 -6.47 28.01
C THR A 102 -6.73 -7.33 29.27
N THR A 103 -7.23 -6.78 30.39
CA THR A 103 -7.17 -7.41 31.70
C THR A 103 -7.79 -8.81 31.76
N ASN A 104 -8.87 -9.05 31.05
CA ASN A 104 -9.60 -10.33 31.06
C ASN A 104 -9.57 -11.08 29.74
N VAL A 105 -8.64 -10.76 28.85
CA VAL A 105 -8.52 -11.43 27.55
C VAL A 105 -7.84 -12.78 27.73
N LEU A 106 -8.54 -13.86 27.37
CA LEU A 106 -8.01 -15.21 27.42
C LEU A 106 -7.24 -15.59 26.15
N HIS A 107 -7.64 -15.03 25.03
CA HIS A 107 -6.99 -15.27 23.74
C HIS A 107 -7.21 -14.04 22.86
N LYS A 108 -6.16 -13.55 22.25
CA LYS A 108 -6.25 -12.42 21.31
C LYS A 108 -5.69 -12.85 19.96
N GLY A 109 -6.60 -13.09 19.01
CA GLY A 109 -6.25 -13.47 17.64
C GLY A 109 -6.48 -12.36 16.62
N ILE A 110 -7.21 -11.30 17.00
CA ILE A 110 -7.45 -10.15 16.13
C ILE A 110 -6.40 -9.08 16.45
N ALA A 111 -5.54 -8.82 15.48
CA ALA A 111 -4.51 -7.78 15.63
C ALA A 111 -5.14 -6.40 15.42
N THR A 112 -4.90 -5.50 16.37
CA THR A 112 -5.34 -4.10 16.30
C THR A 112 -4.18 -3.20 16.73
N ARG A 113 -3.04 -3.38 16.07
CA ARG A 113 -1.82 -2.66 16.43
C ARG A 113 -1.58 -1.47 15.49
N LYS A 114 -0.81 -0.52 15.98
CA LYS A 114 -0.37 0.61 15.19
C LYS A 114 0.37 0.15 13.93
N PHE A 115 0.06 0.76 12.81
CA PHE A 115 0.73 0.45 11.55
C PHE A 115 0.92 1.70 10.68
N THR A 116 1.86 1.61 9.79
CA THR A 116 2.04 2.54 8.67
C THR A 116 2.33 1.71 7.42
N ARG A 117 1.50 1.87 6.40
CA ARG A 117 1.70 1.20 5.11
C ARG A 117 1.87 2.25 4.02
N THR A 118 2.83 2.03 3.15
CA THR A 118 3.14 2.93 2.05
C THR A 118 3.10 2.17 0.74
N PHE A 119 2.36 2.71 -0.22
CA PHE A 119 2.24 2.16 -1.56
C PHE A 119 2.71 3.19 -2.57
N ALA A 120 3.66 2.82 -3.42
CA ALA A 120 4.10 3.71 -4.49
C ALA A 120 3.01 3.84 -5.55
N LEU A 121 2.68 5.07 -5.92
CA LEU A 121 1.72 5.34 -6.98
C LEU A 121 2.45 5.56 -8.31
N GLY A 122 1.93 4.96 -9.38
CA GLY A 122 2.43 5.19 -10.72
C GLY A 122 2.17 6.63 -11.18
N GLU A 123 2.79 7.00 -12.30
CA GLU A 123 2.61 8.32 -12.88
C GLU A 123 1.13 8.57 -13.23
N TYR A 124 0.64 9.75 -12.90
CA TYR A 124 -0.76 10.18 -13.06
C TYR A 124 -1.78 9.41 -12.22
N MET A 125 -1.33 8.59 -11.28
CA MET A 125 -2.25 7.91 -10.36
C MET A 125 -2.62 8.84 -9.20
N GLU A 126 -3.91 8.95 -8.97
CA GLU A 126 -4.47 9.81 -7.91
C GLU A 126 -5.48 9.04 -7.07
N VAL A 127 -5.60 9.38 -5.81
CA VAL A 127 -6.61 8.83 -4.93
C VAL A 127 -7.93 9.55 -5.20
N ASP A 128 -8.93 8.81 -5.64
CA ASP A 128 -10.28 9.33 -5.86
C ASP A 128 -11.03 9.47 -4.53
N ARG A 129 -11.10 8.39 -3.77
CA ARG A 129 -11.79 8.39 -2.48
C ARG A 129 -11.34 7.22 -1.61
N ALA A 130 -11.67 7.31 -0.33
CA ALA A 130 -11.48 6.22 0.62
C ALA A 130 -12.78 6.01 1.41
N GLU A 131 -13.15 4.77 1.62
CA GLU A 131 -14.36 4.36 2.33
C GLU A 131 -14.01 3.32 3.38
N MET A 132 -14.71 3.36 4.51
CA MET A 132 -14.56 2.34 5.55
C MET A 132 -15.92 1.71 5.86
N ALA A 133 -16.04 0.43 5.60
CA ALA A 133 -17.26 -0.33 5.82
C ALA A 133 -16.93 -1.79 6.12
N ASP A 134 -17.68 -2.39 7.01
CA ASP A 134 -17.56 -3.82 7.33
C ASP A 134 -16.16 -4.25 7.79
N GLY A 135 -15.42 -3.36 8.44
CA GLY A 135 -14.05 -3.62 8.88
C GLY A 135 -13.01 -3.56 7.77
N ILE A 136 -13.38 -3.10 6.59
CA ILE A 136 -12.47 -2.97 5.44
C ILE A 136 -12.35 -1.49 5.07
N LEU A 137 -11.11 -1.03 4.95
CA LEU A 137 -10.79 0.24 4.33
C LEU A 137 -10.60 0.01 2.84
N SER A 138 -11.37 0.69 2.02
CA SER A 138 -11.23 0.65 0.55
C SER A 138 -10.75 2.00 0.05
N VAL A 139 -9.64 2.01 -0.65
CA VAL A 139 -9.07 3.21 -1.27
C VAL A 139 -9.12 3.04 -2.78
N PHE A 140 -9.77 3.96 -3.46
CA PHE A 140 -9.92 3.93 -4.90
C PHE A 140 -8.89 4.88 -5.53
N VAL A 141 -8.12 4.34 -6.46
CA VAL A 141 -7.03 5.04 -7.13
C VAL A 141 -7.31 5.02 -8.63
N GLU A 142 -7.23 6.15 -9.27
CA GLU A 142 -7.49 6.26 -10.70
C GLU A 142 -6.34 6.96 -11.42
N ARG A 143 -6.20 6.64 -12.70
CA ARG A 143 -5.24 7.31 -13.57
C ARG A 143 -5.90 8.54 -14.19
N ASN A 144 -5.29 9.69 -13.97
CA ASN A 144 -5.79 10.95 -14.47
C ASN A 144 -4.71 11.62 -15.33
N ILE A 145 -4.69 11.27 -16.61
CA ILE A 145 -3.71 11.80 -17.55
C ILE A 145 -4.16 13.20 -17.99
N PRO A 146 -3.36 14.24 -17.76
CA PRO A 146 -3.68 15.59 -18.22
C PRO A 146 -3.70 15.66 -19.75
N GLU A 147 -4.61 16.41 -20.31
CA GLU A 147 -4.68 16.68 -21.76
C GLU A 147 -3.49 17.53 -22.25
#